data_71ad9b02b6b04d172df0d413906cab38
#
_entry.id   71ad9b02b6b04d172df0d413906cab38
#
_cell.length_a   1.000
_cell.length_b   1.000
_cell.length_c   1.000
_cell.angle_alpha   90.00
_cell.angle_beta   90.00
_cell.angle_gamma   90.00
#
_symmetry.space_group_name_H-M   'P 1'
#
loop_
_entity.id
_entity.type
_entity.pdbx_description
1 polymer ?
#
loop_
_entity_poly.entity_id
_entity_poly.type
_entity_poly.pdbx_seq_one_letter_code
_entity_poly.pdbx_strand_id
1 'polypeptide(L)'
;LHAFLSQALTECDVVISSGGVSMGRHDYVREIFMELGVNEHLWQVAQKPGKPLFFGTTADTLIFGLPGNPVSSFIGFMEWVWPALEKMMGVTVSGTIPAVLAEPFPREPVKTRFLFGQTWLKDGKLVCRPSVKTGSHMLSSSLDANCIISCGPGDGLLAIGEQVQVRMLPWKPIP
;
A
#
# COMPACT_ATOMS: atom_id res chain seq x y z
N LEU A 1 -6.74 16.70 -18.72
CA LEU A 1 -6.63 16.12 -17.38
C LEU A 1 -7.46 16.91 -16.37
N HIS A 2 -7.32 18.26 -16.28
CA HIS A 2 -8.04 19.11 -15.33
C HIS A 2 -9.57 18.91 -15.41
N ALA A 3 -10.17 19.04 -16.60
CA ALA A 3 -11.63 18.84 -16.77
C ALA A 3 -12.10 17.44 -16.37
N PHE A 4 -11.31 16.40 -16.66
CA PHE A 4 -11.61 15.02 -16.25
C PHE A 4 -11.61 14.86 -14.73
N LEU A 5 -10.58 15.40 -14.06
CA LEU A 5 -10.49 15.33 -12.60
C LEU A 5 -11.59 16.15 -11.92
N SER A 6 -11.91 17.34 -12.46
CA SER A 6 -13.03 18.16 -11.98
C SER A 6 -14.35 17.40 -12.05
N GLN A 7 -14.63 16.74 -13.15
CA GLN A 7 -15.83 15.91 -13.28
C GLN A 7 -15.84 14.74 -12.28
N ALA A 8 -14.72 14.04 -12.16
CA ALA A 8 -14.61 12.90 -11.22
C ALA A 8 -14.88 13.32 -9.76
N LEU A 9 -14.44 14.52 -9.35
CA LEU A 9 -14.69 15.05 -8.00
C LEU A 9 -16.17 15.37 -7.75
N THR A 10 -16.99 15.56 -8.77
CA THR A 10 -18.42 15.82 -8.63
C THR A 10 -19.30 14.58 -8.76
N GLU A 11 -18.79 13.52 -9.40
CA GLU A 11 -19.57 12.33 -9.73
C GLU A 11 -19.21 11.09 -8.91
N CYS A 12 -18.07 11.11 -8.18
CA CYS A 12 -17.56 9.93 -7.50
C CYS A 12 -17.35 10.16 -6.01
N ASP A 13 -17.68 9.15 -5.20
CA ASP A 13 -17.35 9.15 -3.76
C ASP A 13 -15.84 8.94 -3.50
N VAL A 14 -15.16 8.26 -4.43
CA VAL A 14 -13.71 7.99 -4.36
C VAL A 14 -13.05 8.18 -5.71
N VAL A 15 -11.98 8.96 -5.76
CA VAL A 15 -11.14 9.13 -6.94
C VAL A 15 -9.76 8.54 -6.66
N ILE A 16 -9.33 7.61 -7.51
CA ILE A 16 -8.01 6.98 -7.42
C ILE A 16 -7.24 7.27 -8.71
N SER A 17 -6.08 7.93 -8.59
CA SER A 17 -5.15 8.09 -9.70
C SER A 17 -3.93 7.18 -9.52
N SER A 18 -3.38 6.65 -10.60
CA SER A 18 -2.11 5.93 -10.61
C SER A 18 -1.11 6.64 -11.49
N GLY A 19 -0.03 7.14 -10.88
CA GLY A 19 0.96 8.03 -11.50
C GLY A 19 0.61 9.51 -11.33
N GLY A 20 1.58 10.37 -11.66
CA GLY A 20 1.41 11.82 -11.62
C GLY A 20 1.45 12.46 -10.23
N VAL A 21 1.86 11.73 -9.18
CA VAL A 21 1.90 12.20 -7.78
C VAL A 21 3.30 12.18 -7.16
N SER A 22 4.34 11.93 -7.94
CA SER A 22 5.72 11.95 -7.51
C SER A 22 6.36 13.33 -7.64
N MET A 23 7.67 13.42 -7.72
CA MET A 23 8.42 14.68 -7.90
C MET A 23 8.96 14.85 -9.33
N GLY A 24 8.43 14.10 -10.30
CA GLY A 24 8.82 14.18 -11.72
C GLY A 24 8.28 15.43 -12.41
N ARG A 25 8.94 15.86 -13.48
CA ARG A 25 8.54 17.04 -14.29
C ARG A 25 7.13 16.95 -14.90
N HIS A 26 6.48 15.80 -14.84
CA HIS A 26 5.16 15.52 -15.41
C HIS A 26 4.13 15.05 -14.36
N ASP A 27 4.43 15.24 -13.09
CA ASP A 27 3.56 14.80 -11.97
C ASP A 27 2.58 15.91 -11.56
N TYR A 28 1.73 16.31 -12.51
CA TYR A 28 0.76 17.42 -12.34
C TYR A 28 -0.53 17.04 -11.59
N VAL A 29 -0.76 15.77 -11.29
CA VAL A 29 -2.04 15.32 -10.72
C VAL A 29 -2.29 15.96 -9.35
N ARG A 30 -1.28 16.03 -8.51
CA ARG A 30 -1.38 16.67 -7.19
C ARG A 30 -1.70 18.17 -7.31
N GLU A 31 -0.99 18.88 -8.18
CA GLU A 31 -1.19 20.33 -8.41
C GLU A 31 -2.62 20.60 -8.86
N ILE A 32 -3.13 19.81 -9.82
CA ILE A 32 -4.50 19.96 -10.32
C ILE A 32 -5.52 19.69 -9.20
N PHE A 33 -5.32 18.72 -8.34
CA PHE A 33 -6.21 18.50 -7.20
C PHE A 33 -6.24 19.70 -6.25
N MET A 34 -5.08 20.33 -6.01
CA MET A 34 -5.02 21.55 -5.19
C MET A 34 -5.72 22.72 -5.85
N GLU A 35 -5.56 22.92 -7.18
CA GLU A 35 -6.29 23.92 -7.97
C GLU A 35 -7.80 23.71 -7.94
N LEU A 36 -8.25 22.45 -7.89
CA LEU A 36 -9.66 22.07 -7.79
C LEU A 36 -10.22 22.14 -6.35
N GLY A 37 -9.43 22.65 -5.39
CA GLY A 37 -9.88 22.87 -4.02
C GLY A 37 -9.89 21.61 -3.14
N VAL A 38 -9.16 20.56 -3.52
CA VAL A 38 -8.97 19.38 -2.67
C VAL A 38 -8.16 19.76 -1.44
N ASN A 39 -8.66 19.40 -0.26
CA ASN A 39 -7.93 19.56 0.99
C ASN A 39 -6.90 18.42 1.13
N GLU A 40 -5.63 18.74 0.97
CA GLU A 40 -4.53 17.78 1.14
C GLU A 40 -4.34 17.43 2.61
N HIS A 41 -4.40 16.16 2.95
CA HIS A 41 -4.11 15.63 4.29
C HIS A 41 -2.73 15.00 4.37
N LEU A 42 -2.27 14.43 3.24
CA LEU A 42 -1.04 13.66 3.21
C LEU A 42 -0.40 13.69 1.82
N TRP A 43 0.87 14.03 1.77
CA TRP A 43 1.72 13.84 0.60
C TRP A 43 3.05 13.24 1.01
N GLN A 44 3.38 12.07 0.43
CA GLN A 44 4.50 11.19 0.75
C GLN A 44 4.37 10.52 2.14
N VAL A 45 4.75 9.26 2.17
CA VAL A 45 4.73 8.41 3.37
C VAL A 45 6.08 7.74 3.58
N ALA A 46 6.41 7.49 4.82
CA ALA A 46 7.65 6.80 5.19
C ALA A 46 7.51 5.28 4.98
N GLN A 47 7.30 4.86 3.71
CA GLN A 47 7.19 3.46 3.31
C GLN A 47 8.06 3.11 2.10
N LYS A 48 8.35 1.84 1.92
CA LYS A 48 9.04 1.27 0.75
C LYS A 48 8.46 -0.10 0.41
N PRO A 49 7.99 -0.28 -0.86
CA PRO A 49 7.86 0.73 -1.92
C PRO A 49 6.70 1.70 -1.67
N GLY A 50 6.55 2.71 -2.53
CA GLY A 50 5.37 3.56 -2.57
C GLY A 50 5.46 4.84 -1.73
N LYS A 51 6.68 5.41 -1.53
CA LYS A 51 6.84 6.72 -0.87
C LYS A 51 5.94 7.82 -1.44
N PRO A 52 5.83 8.01 -2.78
CA PRO A 52 4.88 8.96 -3.36
C PRO A 52 3.46 8.43 -3.18
N LEU A 53 2.73 9.02 -2.27
CA LEU A 53 1.32 8.74 -2.03
C LEU A 53 0.67 10.07 -1.67
N PHE A 54 -0.47 10.36 -2.27
CA PHE A 54 -1.28 11.52 -1.99
C PHE A 54 -2.62 11.07 -1.41
N PHE A 55 -3.06 11.75 -0.38
CA PHE A 55 -4.42 11.63 0.14
C PHE A 55 -5.01 13.01 0.40
N GLY A 56 -6.20 13.23 -0.11
CA GLY A 56 -6.96 14.45 0.09
C GLY A 56 -8.47 14.19 0.11
N THR A 57 -9.23 15.20 0.43
CA THR A 57 -10.70 15.15 0.46
C THR A 57 -11.31 16.41 -0.14
N THR A 58 -12.50 16.29 -0.72
CA THR A 58 -13.48 17.36 -0.81
C THR A 58 -14.54 17.17 0.29
N ALA A 59 -15.67 17.88 0.22
CA ALA A 59 -16.79 17.65 1.14
C ALA A 59 -17.32 16.21 1.07
N ASP A 60 -17.37 15.64 -0.15
CA ASP A 60 -18.07 14.38 -0.42
C ASP A 60 -17.19 13.30 -1.04
N THR A 61 -15.94 13.60 -1.43
CA THR A 61 -15.07 12.69 -2.17
C THR A 61 -13.75 12.43 -1.44
N LEU A 62 -13.34 11.16 -1.36
CA LEU A 62 -11.98 10.76 -0.98
C LEU A 62 -11.09 10.68 -2.22
N ILE A 63 -9.88 11.23 -2.13
CA ILE A 63 -8.94 11.28 -3.26
C ILE A 63 -7.64 10.59 -2.88
N PHE A 64 -7.24 9.59 -3.66
CA PHE A 64 -5.97 8.88 -3.50
C PHE A 64 -5.13 9.00 -4.77
N GLY A 65 -3.91 9.49 -4.62
CA GLY A 65 -2.89 9.47 -5.67
C GLY A 65 -1.85 8.40 -5.37
N LEU A 66 -1.81 7.35 -6.18
CA LEU A 66 -0.89 6.23 -6.03
C LEU A 66 0.29 6.37 -6.98
N PRO A 67 1.45 5.79 -6.66
CA PRO A 67 2.61 5.79 -7.57
C PRO A 67 2.31 5.11 -8.90
N GLY A 68 3.00 5.46 -9.97
CA GLY A 68 2.87 4.79 -11.27
C GLY A 68 3.53 3.40 -11.33
N ASN A 69 4.43 3.06 -10.39
CA ASN A 69 5.01 1.72 -10.32
C ASN A 69 3.97 0.71 -9.84
N PRO A 70 3.68 -0.39 -10.58
CA PRO A 70 2.59 -1.31 -10.29
C PRO A 70 2.64 -1.93 -8.88
N VAL A 71 3.81 -2.36 -8.42
CA VAL A 71 3.97 -2.92 -7.07
C VAL A 71 3.71 -1.87 -6.00
N SER A 72 4.21 -0.66 -6.20
CA SER A 72 4.01 0.45 -5.28
C SER A 72 2.55 0.88 -5.21
N SER A 73 1.89 0.91 -6.37
CA SER A 73 0.46 1.25 -6.50
C SER A 73 -0.41 0.19 -5.82
N PHE A 74 -0.11 -1.08 -6.05
CA PHE A 74 -0.83 -2.18 -5.42
C PHE A 74 -0.70 -2.17 -3.89
N ILE A 75 0.53 -2.01 -3.36
CA ILE A 75 0.76 -1.92 -1.92
C ILE A 75 0.08 -0.66 -1.36
N GLY A 76 0.17 0.47 -2.05
CA GLY A 76 -0.55 1.69 -1.66
C GLY A 76 -2.06 1.49 -1.63
N PHE A 77 -2.63 0.78 -2.62
CA PHE A 77 -4.03 0.43 -2.61
C PHE A 77 -4.42 -0.42 -1.40
N MET A 78 -3.70 -1.50 -1.14
CA MET A 78 -4.00 -2.41 -0.04
C MET A 78 -3.82 -1.79 1.35
N GLU A 79 -2.87 -0.89 1.52
CA GLU A 79 -2.56 -0.30 2.83
C GLU A 79 -3.35 0.98 3.13
N TRP A 80 -3.80 1.71 2.12
CA TRP A 80 -4.43 3.02 2.29
C TRP A 80 -5.85 3.09 1.73
N VAL A 81 -6.06 2.62 0.49
CA VAL A 81 -7.35 2.73 -0.20
C VAL A 81 -8.33 1.66 0.31
N TRP A 82 -7.89 0.41 0.34
CA TRP A 82 -8.74 -0.71 0.76
C TRP A 82 -9.37 -0.52 2.14
N PRO A 83 -8.61 -0.14 3.20
CA PRO A 83 -9.19 0.14 4.51
C PRO A 83 -10.18 1.31 4.52
N ALA A 84 -9.96 2.32 3.69
CA ALA A 84 -10.90 3.45 3.57
C ALA A 84 -12.21 2.99 2.92
N LEU A 85 -12.14 2.18 1.87
CA LEU A 85 -13.33 1.59 1.23
C LEU A 85 -14.11 0.68 2.20
N GLU A 86 -13.43 -0.17 2.97
CA GLU A 86 -14.07 -0.99 4.00
C GLU A 86 -14.82 -0.11 5.02
N LYS A 87 -14.20 0.95 5.47
CA LYS A 87 -14.81 1.90 6.40
C LYS A 87 -16.02 2.62 5.80
N MET A 88 -15.95 3.04 4.53
CA MET A 88 -17.07 3.66 3.81
C MET A 88 -18.26 2.70 3.66
N MET A 89 -17.98 1.42 3.44
CA MET A 89 -19.01 0.37 3.35
C MET A 89 -19.58 -0.06 4.72
N GLY A 90 -19.07 0.49 5.82
CA GLY A 90 -19.52 0.13 7.17
C GLY A 90 -19.07 -1.25 7.63
N VAL A 91 -18.09 -1.87 6.96
CA VAL A 91 -17.52 -3.16 7.40
C VAL A 91 -16.34 -2.95 8.32
N THR A 92 -16.01 -3.98 9.11
CA THR A 92 -14.82 -3.94 9.97
C THR A 92 -13.57 -3.89 9.11
N VAL A 93 -12.74 -2.89 9.33
CA VAL A 93 -11.48 -2.71 8.60
C VAL A 93 -10.57 -3.92 8.83
N SER A 94 -10.12 -4.54 7.73
CA SER A 94 -9.19 -5.66 7.76
C SER A 94 -7.84 -5.20 8.30
N GLY A 95 -7.50 -5.70 9.49
CA GLY A 95 -6.24 -5.39 10.16
C GLY A 95 -5.06 -6.21 9.64
N THR A 96 -3.91 -5.98 10.25
CA THR A 96 -2.74 -6.85 10.13
C THR A 96 -2.74 -7.90 11.22
N ILE A 97 -2.13 -9.05 10.96
CA ILE A 97 -2.01 -10.17 11.89
C ILE A 97 -0.51 -10.41 12.17
N PRO A 98 -0.10 -10.67 13.41
CA PRO A 98 1.29 -11.01 13.70
C PRO A 98 1.65 -12.39 13.12
N ALA A 99 2.82 -12.49 12.50
CA ALA A 99 3.36 -13.74 11.95
C ALA A 99 4.85 -13.86 12.26
N VAL A 100 5.36 -15.09 12.29
CA VAL A 100 6.77 -15.41 12.55
C VAL A 100 7.52 -15.60 11.22
N LEU A 101 8.68 -14.99 11.09
CA LEU A 101 9.52 -15.13 9.90
C LEU A 101 10.15 -16.51 9.78
N ALA A 102 9.94 -17.17 8.64
CA ALA A 102 10.65 -18.39 8.24
C ALA A 102 11.95 -18.12 7.45
N GLU A 103 12.10 -16.90 6.95
CA GLU A 103 13.28 -16.43 6.21
C GLU A 103 13.61 -14.99 6.63
N PRO A 104 14.87 -14.54 6.49
CA PRO A 104 15.25 -13.18 6.87
C PRO A 104 14.45 -12.12 6.08
N PHE A 105 14.13 -11.01 6.73
CA PHE A 105 13.38 -9.91 6.12
C PHE A 105 14.22 -8.62 6.10
N PRO A 106 14.45 -7.98 4.93
CA PRO A 106 15.24 -6.76 4.85
C PRO A 106 14.46 -5.57 5.43
N ARG A 107 15.10 -4.82 6.31
CA ARG A 107 14.55 -3.59 6.88
C ARG A 107 14.98 -2.35 6.08
N GLU A 108 14.37 -1.24 6.38
CA GLU A 108 14.75 0.09 5.89
C GLU A 108 15.01 1.00 7.09
N PRO A 109 16.07 1.79 7.11
CA PRO A 109 16.45 2.58 8.29
C PRO A 109 15.35 3.52 8.79
N VAL A 110 14.63 4.16 7.87
CA VAL A 110 13.66 5.23 8.19
C VAL A 110 12.26 4.99 7.62
N LYS A 111 12.00 3.82 7.04
CA LYS A 111 10.72 3.52 6.37
C LYS A 111 10.17 2.18 6.80
N THR A 112 8.85 2.08 6.86
CA THR A 112 8.19 0.78 6.90
C THR A 112 8.43 0.05 5.58
N ARG A 113 8.97 -1.17 5.67
CA ARG A 113 9.19 -2.04 4.52
C ARG A 113 7.98 -2.92 4.29
N PHE A 114 7.53 -2.99 3.03
CA PHE A 114 6.47 -3.89 2.58
C PHE A 114 7.02 -4.82 1.51
N LEU A 115 6.74 -6.11 1.63
CA LEU A 115 7.05 -7.12 0.62
C LEU A 115 5.85 -8.06 0.45
N PHE A 116 5.61 -8.51 -0.77
CA PHE A 116 4.76 -9.66 -1.01
C PHE A 116 5.36 -10.89 -0.34
N GLY A 117 4.51 -11.76 0.18
CA GLY A 117 4.94 -12.97 0.85
C GLY A 117 3.90 -14.07 0.84
N GLN A 118 4.34 -15.19 1.35
CA GLN A 118 3.48 -16.34 1.63
C GLN A 118 3.36 -16.51 3.13
N THR A 119 2.16 -16.81 3.61
CA THR A 119 1.91 -17.16 5.00
C THR A 119 1.10 -18.44 5.07
N TRP A 120 1.36 -19.24 6.10
CA TRP A 120 0.70 -20.52 6.38
C TRP A 120 0.67 -20.81 7.89
N LEU A 121 -0.15 -21.75 8.30
CA LEU A 121 -0.17 -22.22 9.67
C LEU A 121 0.86 -23.33 9.88
N LYS A 122 1.69 -23.21 10.92
CA LYS A 122 2.62 -24.23 11.40
C LYS A 122 2.60 -24.28 12.91
N ASP A 123 2.30 -25.43 13.47
CA ASP A 123 2.25 -25.69 14.92
C ASP A 123 1.39 -24.65 15.69
N GLY A 124 0.23 -24.29 15.11
CA GLY A 124 -0.70 -23.31 15.68
C GLY A 124 -0.25 -21.85 15.59
N LYS A 125 0.86 -21.56 14.91
CA LYS A 125 1.38 -20.19 14.69
C LYS A 125 1.30 -19.84 13.22
N LEU A 126 1.02 -18.56 12.95
CA LEU A 126 1.13 -18.02 11.61
C LEU A 126 2.61 -17.78 11.29
N VAL A 127 3.09 -18.41 10.23
CA VAL A 127 4.47 -18.30 9.75
C VAL A 127 4.46 -17.64 8.38
N CYS A 128 5.45 -16.83 8.07
CA CYS A 128 5.54 -16.17 6.76
C CYS A 128 6.97 -16.14 6.21
N ARG A 129 7.06 -15.98 4.90
CA ARG A 129 8.31 -15.71 4.19
C ARG A 129 8.10 -14.67 3.09
N PRO A 130 9.08 -13.80 2.81
CA PRO A 130 9.04 -12.92 1.65
C PRO A 130 9.03 -13.71 0.34
N SER A 131 8.40 -13.17 -0.69
CA SER A 131 8.54 -13.70 -2.05
C SER A 131 9.98 -13.56 -2.54
N VAL A 132 10.47 -14.57 -3.24
CA VAL A 132 11.87 -14.64 -3.75
C VAL A 132 12.20 -13.45 -4.66
N LYS A 133 11.22 -12.94 -5.41
CA LYS A 133 11.37 -11.80 -6.31
C LYS A 133 10.95 -10.52 -5.59
N THR A 134 11.90 -9.73 -5.12
CA THR A 134 11.65 -8.57 -4.24
C THR A 134 11.78 -7.20 -4.90
N GLY A 135 12.00 -7.12 -6.20
CA GLY A 135 12.11 -5.84 -6.92
C GLY A 135 10.78 -5.08 -6.98
N SER A 136 10.79 -3.78 -6.71
CA SER A 136 9.60 -2.93 -6.76
C SER A 136 8.91 -2.84 -8.14
N HIS A 137 9.62 -3.26 -9.20
CA HIS A 137 9.14 -3.35 -10.58
C HIS A 137 8.63 -4.77 -10.94
N MET A 138 8.75 -5.74 -10.03
CA MET A 138 8.43 -7.15 -10.31
C MET A 138 7.04 -7.51 -9.78
N LEU A 139 5.99 -7.15 -10.52
CA LEU A 139 4.62 -7.53 -10.18
C LEU A 139 4.45 -9.06 -10.09
N SER A 140 5.29 -9.82 -10.79
CA SER A 140 5.32 -11.29 -10.67
C SER A 140 5.60 -11.81 -9.26
N SER A 141 6.13 -10.96 -8.35
CA SER A 141 6.27 -11.33 -6.93
C SER A 141 4.93 -11.50 -6.21
N SER A 142 3.84 -10.95 -6.75
CA SER A 142 2.50 -11.10 -6.20
C SER A 142 1.77 -12.37 -6.63
N LEU A 143 2.24 -13.07 -7.67
CA LEU A 143 1.54 -14.22 -8.23
C LEU A 143 1.35 -15.35 -7.21
N ASP A 144 2.40 -15.68 -6.46
CA ASP A 144 2.40 -16.74 -5.45
C ASP A 144 2.14 -16.21 -4.04
N ALA A 145 2.05 -14.89 -3.87
CA ALA A 145 1.81 -14.28 -2.57
C ALA A 145 0.35 -14.43 -2.14
N ASN A 146 0.11 -14.67 -0.86
CA ASN A 146 -1.19 -14.58 -0.23
C ASN A 146 -1.28 -13.49 0.83
N CYS A 147 -0.16 -12.78 1.07
CA CYS A 147 -0.09 -11.67 2.01
C CYS A 147 0.91 -10.59 1.57
N ILE A 148 0.79 -9.43 2.22
CA ILE A 148 1.81 -8.40 2.28
C ILE A 148 2.43 -8.47 3.68
N ILE A 149 3.75 -8.63 3.75
CA ILE A 149 4.51 -8.61 4.99
C ILE A 149 5.01 -7.19 5.23
N SER A 150 4.82 -6.66 6.42
CA SER A 150 5.32 -5.34 6.80
C SER A 150 6.18 -5.38 8.05
N CYS A 151 7.22 -4.55 8.04
CA CYS A 151 8.13 -4.36 9.17
C CYS A 151 8.46 -2.88 9.32
N GLY A 152 8.44 -2.39 10.54
CA GLY A 152 8.81 -1.01 10.88
C GLY A 152 10.28 -0.69 10.59
N PRO A 153 10.65 0.60 10.68
CA PRO A 153 12.01 1.08 10.44
C PRO A 153 13.06 0.35 11.28
N GLY A 154 14.26 0.25 10.74
CA GLY A 154 15.42 -0.31 11.42
C GLY A 154 16.51 -0.77 10.46
N ASP A 155 17.70 -1.02 10.98
CA ASP A 155 18.86 -1.42 10.19
C ASP A 155 18.92 -2.93 9.97
N GLY A 156 19.58 -3.32 8.88
CA GLY A 156 19.93 -4.71 8.59
C GLY A 156 18.75 -5.61 8.22
N LEU A 157 18.79 -6.82 8.73
CA LEU A 157 17.82 -7.88 8.49
C LEU A 157 17.14 -8.27 9.80
N LEU A 158 15.84 -8.50 9.78
CA LEU A 158 15.18 -9.31 10.80
C LEU A 158 15.56 -10.77 10.60
N ALA A 159 15.86 -11.45 11.68
CA ALA A 159 16.24 -12.84 11.65
C ALA A 159 15.03 -13.79 11.56
N ILE A 160 15.29 -15.04 11.22
CA ILE A 160 14.31 -16.13 11.33
C ILE A 160 13.80 -16.20 12.76
N GLY A 161 12.50 -16.39 12.94
CA GLY A 161 11.85 -16.46 14.26
C GLY A 161 11.39 -15.10 14.81
N GLU A 162 11.80 -13.98 14.23
CA GLU A 162 11.30 -12.66 14.62
C GLU A 162 9.87 -12.42 14.11
N GLN A 163 9.16 -11.54 14.79
CA GLN A 163 7.76 -11.24 14.50
C GLN A 163 7.63 -10.05 13.57
N VAL A 164 6.74 -10.18 12.60
CA VAL A 164 6.33 -9.14 11.65
C VAL A 164 4.81 -9.04 11.58
N GLN A 165 4.30 -8.04 10.86
CA GLN A 165 2.87 -7.94 10.57
C GLN A 165 2.58 -8.42 9.15
N VAL A 166 1.49 -9.14 8.97
CA VAL A 166 1.00 -9.56 7.66
C VAL A 166 -0.42 -9.05 7.42
N ARG A 167 -0.67 -8.52 6.24
CA ARG A 167 -2.01 -8.24 5.71
C ARG A 167 -2.34 -9.33 4.69
N MET A 168 -3.44 -10.04 4.92
CA MET A 168 -3.91 -11.05 3.98
C MET A 168 -4.43 -10.41 2.69
N LEU A 169 -4.18 -11.06 1.55
CA LEU A 169 -4.80 -10.68 0.29
C LEU A 169 -6.23 -11.25 0.26
N PRO A 170 -7.28 -10.43 0.05
CA PRO A 170 -8.68 -10.86 0.24
C PRO A 170 -9.12 -12.04 -0.65
N TRP A 171 -8.45 -12.23 -1.77
CA TRP A 171 -8.75 -13.28 -2.75
C TRP A 171 -7.88 -14.54 -2.65
N LYS A 172 -6.98 -14.60 -1.67
CA LYS A 172 -6.10 -15.74 -1.43
C LYS A 172 -6.18 -16.19 0.02
N PRO A 173 -6.91 -17.26 0.31
CA PRO A 173 -7.02 -17.79 1.68
C PRO A 173 -5.67 -18.28 2.21
N ILE A 174 -5.57 -18.45 3.51
CA ILE A 174 -4.47 -19.15 4.17
C ILE A 174 -4.57 -20.64 3.79
N PRO A 175 -3.53 -21.23 3.20
CA PRO A 175 -3.51 -22.65 2.87
C PRO A 175 -3.44 -23.53 4.12
#